data_dc7ca0ebe0ab0d935ecaa69d52432709
#
_entry.id   dc7ca0ebe0ab0d935ecaa69d52432709
#
_cell.length_a   1.000
_cell.length_b   1.000
_cell.length_c   1.000
_cell.angle_alpha   90.00
_cell.angle_beta   90.00
_cell.angle_gamma   90.00
#
_symmetry.space_group_name_H-M   'P 1'
#
loop_
_entity.id
_entity.type
_entity.pdbx_description
1 polymer ?
#
loop_
_entity_poly.entity_id
_entity_poly.type
_entity_poly.pdbx_seq_one_letter_code
_entity_poly.pdbx_strand_id
1 'polypeptide(L)'
;MGERPENHQKIKTMNDSEKLPAYFVPHGGGPWHVMDDAFGDPEGYGKLKKYLEDLGKNYKDRINAVLVISGHWEEPVPTIYSSESPALFYDYYGFPEFTYKLKWPAKGDAGLALQVEKLLKTSGFRTDMDDKRGYDHGTFVPMMVAFPDVNVPVVQLSLIKGLNPQTHIKMGKALEPLRKEGVLIIGSGMSYHNMQGFMSESLT
;
A
#
# COMPACT_ATOMS: atom_id res chain seq x y z
N MET A 1 0.37 -39.57 16.81
CA MET A 1 1.40 -38.62 16.39
C MET A 1 1.12 -38.29 14.93
N GLY A 2 0.45 -37.19 14.65
CA GLY A 2 0.13 -36.75 13.29
C GLY A 2 1.06 -35.61 12.93
N GLU A 3 1.90 -35.83 11.94
CA GLU A 3 2.75 -34.82 11.36
C GLU A 3 1.89 -33.73 10.72
N ARG A 4 2.10 -32.50 11.12
CA ARG A 4 1.50 -31.31 10.43
C ARG A 4 2.23 -31.15 9.11
N PRO A 5 1.55 -30.98 7.98
CA PRO A 5 2.21 -30.67 6.72
C PRO A 5 2.82 -29.27 6.82
N GLU A 6 4.14 -29.20 6.75
CA GLU A 6 4.87 -27.96 6.54
C GLU A 6 4.56 -27.43 5.14
N ASN A 7 3.68 -26.44 5.08
CA ASN A 7 3.36 -25.75 3.83
C ASN A 7 4.48 -24.73 3.54
N HIS A 8 5.60 -25.21 3.08
CA HIS A 8 6.67 -24.36 2.54
C HIS A 8 6.18 -23.79 1.19
N GLN A 9 5.57 -22.63 1.26
CA GLN A 9 5.31 -21.82 0.08
C GLN A 9 6.69 -21.55 -0.57
N LYS A 10 6.96 -22.19 -1.71
CA LYS A 10 8.22 -21.99 -2.47
C LYS A 10 8.32 -20.52 -2.81
N ILE A 11 9.21 -19.79 -2.14
CA ILE A 11 9.64 -18.46 -2.54
C ILE A 11 10.15 -18.60 -3.98
N LYS A 12 9.46 -17.98 -4.94
CA LYS A 12 9.96 -17.88 -6.31
C LYS A 12 11.21 -17.00 -6.25
N THR A 13 12.38 -17.61 -6.27
CA THR A 13 13.63 -16.89 -6.45
C THR A 13 13.63 -16.29 -7.85
N MET A 14 13.53 -14.98 -7.94
CA MET A 14 13.74 -14.26 -9.20
C MET A 14 15.19 -14.39 -9.61
N ASN A 15 15.46 -14.44 -10.92
CA ASN A 15 16.83 -14.37 -11.44
C ASN A 15 17.52 -13.13 -10.86
N ASP A 16 18.77 -13.24 -10.44
CA ASP A 16 19.58 -12.18 -9.80
C ASP A 16 19.65 -10.84 -10.58
N SER A 17 19.16 -10.82 -11.82
CA SER A 17 19.16 -9.66 -12.71
C SER A 17 17.82 -8.88 -12.73
N GLU A 18 16.73 -9.40 -12.17
CA GLU A 18 15.39 -8.80 -12.35
C GLU A 18 14.87 -8.13 -11.07
N LYS A 19 15.26 -6.89 -10.91
CA LYS A 19 14.79 -6.01 -9.84
C LYS A 19 13.41 -5.45 -10.19
N LEU A 20 12.39 -5.67 -9.34
CA LEU A 20 11.07 -5.10 -9.52
C LEU A 20 11.11 -3.56 -9.54
N PRO A 21 10.24 -2.90 -10.31
CA PRO A 21 10.07 -1.44 -10.22
C PRO A 21 9.52 -1.02 -8.85
N ALA A 22 9.61 0.27 -8.54
CA ALA A 22 8.81 0.91 -7.52
C ALA A 22 7.81 1.84 -8.21
N TYR A 23 6.60 1.87 -7.73
CA TYR A 23 5.53 2.70 -8.28
C TYR A 23 5.15 3.83 -7.33
N PHE A 24 4.76 4.96 -7.89
CA PHE A 24 3.94 5.96 -7.22
C PHE A 24 2.57 5.95 -7.90
N VAL A 25 1.52 5.70 -7.14
CA VAL A 25 0.16 5.58 -7.67
C VAL A 25 -0.78 6.58 -6.98
N PRO A 26 -1.66 7.25 -7.72
CA PRO A 26 -2.75 7.99 -7.11
C PRO A 26 -3.77 6.98 -6.55
N HIS A 27 -4.22 7.19 -5.31
CA HIS A 27 -5.26 6.35 -4.70
C HIS A 27 -6.67 6.90 -4.92
N GLY A 28 -6.79 8.12 -5.48
CA GLY A 28 -8.07 8.79 -5.68
C GLY A 28 -8.66 9.35 -4.38
N GLY A 29 -9.91 9.75 -4.41
CA GLY A 29 -10.62 10.29 -3.24
C GLY A 29 -11.49 9.23 -2.56
N GLY A 30 -11.19 8.85 -1.31
CA GLY A 30 -12.02 7.90 -0.56
C GLY A 30 -12.38 6.62 -1.31
N PRO A 31 -13.62 6.11 -1.20
CA PRO A 31 -14.05 4.84 -1.76
C PRO A 31 -14.52 4.91 -3.23
N TRP A 32 -13.89 5.75 -4.05
CA TRP A 32 -14.28 6.02 -5.44
C TRP A 32 -14.54 4.77 -6.30
N HIS A 33 -13.83 3.70 -6.05
CA HIS A 33 -13.86 2.46 -6.83
C HIS A 33 -15.20 1.70 -6.74
N VAL A 34 -16.04 2.08 -5.79
CA VAL A 34 -17.39 1.54 -5.59
C VAL A 34 -18.49 2.61 -5.73
N MET A 35 -18.12 3.82 -6.18
CA MET A 35 -19.04 4.94 -6.39
C MET A 35 -19.40 5.06 -7.87
N ASP A 36 -20.70 5.15 -8.19
CA ASP A 36 -21.19 5.17 -9.58
C ASP A 36 -20.77 6.43 -10.34
N ASP A 37 -20.78 7.58 -9.68
CA ASP A 37 -20.48 8.88 -10.30
C ASP A 37 -18.99 9.28 -10.22
N ALA A 38 -18.20 8.54 -9.47
CA ALA A 38 -16.76 8.78 -9.30
C ALA A 38 -16.41 10.27 -9.13
N PHE A 39 -17.16 10.98 -8.25
CA PHE A 39 -16.97 12.42 -7.96
C PHE A 39 -17.13 13.36 -9.17
N GLY A 40 -17.96 13.00 -10.15
CA GLY A 40 -18.21 13.82 -11.34
C GLY A 40 -17.13 13.71 -12.43
N ASP A 41 -16.11 12.85 -12.24
CA ASP A 41 -15.11 12.54 -13.27
C ASP A 41 -15.00 11.03 -13.56
N PRO A 42 -16.06 10.43 -14.13
CA PRO A 42 -16.07 8.99 -14.40
C PRO A 42 -15.00 8.57 -15.41
N GLU A 43 -14.59 9.46 -16.32
CA GLU A 43 -13.54 9.17 -17.30
C GLU A 43 -12.16 9.08 -16.65
N GLY A 44 -11.81 10.04 -15.80
CA GLY A 44 -10.53 10.06 -15.09
C GLY A 44 -10.39 8.87 -14.13
N TYR A 45 -11.42 8.60 -13.34
CA TYR A 45 -11.43 7.45 -12.45
C TYR A 45 -11.50 6.11 -13.21
N GLY A 46 -12.16 6.06 -14.36
CA GLY A 46 -12.11 4.90 -15.25
C GLY A 46 -10.70 4.59 -15.77
N LYS A 47 -9.94 5.61 -16.12
CA LYS A 47 -8.52 5.47 -16.51
C LYS A 47 -7.66 5.02 -15.33
N LEU A 48 -7.88 5.57 -14.14
CA LEU A 48 -7.19 5.15 -12.91
C LEU A 48 -7.48 3.69 -12.58
N LYS A 49 -8.75 3.29 -12.62
CA LYS A 49 -9.18 1.90 -12.40
C LYS A 49 -8.45 0.96 -13.34
N LYS A 50 -8.49 1.25 -14.64
CA LYS A 50 -7.81 0.44 -15.64
C LYS A 50 -6.31 0.34 -15.39
N TYR A 51 -5.66 1.44 -15.04
CA TYR A 51 -4.23 1.45 -14.72
C TYR A 51 -3.90 0.53 -13.54
N LEU A 52 -4.66 0.59 -12.46
CA LEU A 52 -4.47 -0.26 -11.28
C LEU A 52 -4.76 -1.74 -11.59
N GLU A 53 -5.82 -2.04 -12.35
CA GLU A 53 -6.11 -3.40 -12.81
C GLU A 53 -4.97 -3.97 -13.67
N ASP A 54 -4.44 -3.17 -14.59
CA ASP A 54 -3.33 -3.59 -15.46
C ASP A 54 -2.05 -3.80 -14.64
N LEU A 55 -1.79 -2.96 -13.63
CA LEU A 55 -0.70 -3.15 -12.69
C LEU A 55 -0.84 -4.49 -11.96
N GLY A 56 -2.00 -4.79 -11.41
CA GLY A 56 -2.26 -6.07 -10.75
C GLY A 56 -2.06 -7.27 -11.68
N LYS A 57 -2.62 -7.22 -12.89
CA LYS A 57 -2.47 -8.28 -13.91
C LYS A 57 -0.99 -8.53 -14.27
N ASN A 58 -0.19 -7.47 -14.36
CA ASN A 58 1.22 -7.58 -14.74
C ASN A 58 2.09 -8.19 -13.65
N TYR A 59 1.68 -8.08 -12.36
CA TYR A 59 2.54 -8.44 -11.24
C TYR A 59 2.03 -9.60 -10.37
N LYS A 60 0.72 -9.92 -10.33
CA LYS A 60 0.14 -10.92 -9.41
C LYS A 60 0.85 -12.28 -9.39
N ASP A 61 1.41 -12.71 -10.52
CA ASP A 61 2.11 -13.99 -10.64
C ASP A 61 3.64 -13.86 -10.50
N ARG A 62 4.15 -12.63 -10.31
CA ARG A 62 5.58 -12.30 -10.31
C ARG A 62 6.08 -11.82 -8.95
N ILE A 63 5.19 -11.48 -8.04
CA ILE A 63 5.54 -10.92 -6.74
C ILE A 63 5.16 -11.86 -5.60
N ASN A 64 5.88 -11.73 -4.50
CA ASN A 64 5.62 -12.47 -3.26
C ASN A 64 4.75 -11.65 -2.29
N ALA A 65 4.92 -10.31 -2.30
CA ALA A 65 4.19 -9.38 -1.43
C ALA A 65 4.19 -7.95 -2.01
N VAL A 66 3.36 -7.09 -1.45
CA VAL A 66 3.35 -5.64 -1.70
C VAL A 66 3.70 -4.90 -0.43
N LEU A 67 4.62 -3.94 -0.52
CA LEU A 67 4.87 -2.93 0.52
C LEU A 67 4.27 -1.61 0.08
N VAL A 68 3.24 -1.14 0.78
CA VAL A 68 2.57 0.14 0.50
C VAL A 68 3.02 1.20 1.49
N ILE A 69 3.53 2.32 0.99
CA ILE A 69 3.77 3.54 1.76
C ILE A 69 2.57 4.45 1.54
N SER A 70 1.71 4.58 2.55
CA SER A 70 0.47 5.35 2.45
C SER A 70 0.68 6.82 2.79
N GLY A 71 0.20 7.72 1.95
CA GLY A 71 0.10 9.15 2.22
C GLY A 71 -0.84 9.53 3.37
N HIS A 72 -1.65 8.59 3.85
CA HIS A 72 -2.62 8.77 4.95
C HIS A 72 -2.09 8.32 6.32
N TRP A 73 -0.84 7.93 6.39
CA TRP A 73 -0.25 7.49 7.66
C TRP A 73 1.09 8.17 7.92
N GLU A 74 1.09 9.08 8.89
CA GLU A 74 2.28 9.79 9.34
C GLU A 74 2.56 9.50 10.82
N GLU A 75 3.79 9.05 11.13
CA GLU A 75 4.24 8.75 12.49
C GLU A 75 5.57 9.47 12.81
N PRO A 76 5.93 9.64 14.08
CA PRO A 76 7.21 10.27 14.45
C PRO A 76 8.44 9.52 13.94
N VAL A 77 8.32 8.21 13.72
CA VAL A 77 9.32 7.31 13.14
C VAL A 77 8.66 6.40 12.11
N PRO A 78 9.42 5.81 11.17
CA PRO A 78 8.85 4.79 10.28
C PRO A 78 8.18 3.69 11.10
N THR A 79 6.88 3.55 10.94
CA THR A 79 6.07 2.57 11.66
C THR A 79 5.50 1.56 10.68
N ILE A 80 5.68 0.29 10.97
CA ILE A 80 5.32 -0.82 10.08
C ILE A 80 4.07 -1.51 10.62
N TYR A 81 3.06 -1.69 9.79
CA TYR A 81 1.87 -2.44 10.15
C TYR A 81 2.14 -3.93 10.04
N SER A 82 2.04 -4.66 11.16
CA SER A 82 2.54 -6.03 11.32
C SER A 82 1.47 -7.09 11.54
N SER A 83 0.18 -6.72 11.48
CA SER A 83 -0.90 -7.70 11.64
C SER A 83 -0.93 -8.70 10.49
N GLU A 84 -1.09 -9.99 10.79
CA GLU A 84 -1.29 -11.05 9.79
C GLU A 84 -2.73 -11.06 9.23
N SER A 85 -3.68 -10.47 9.96
CA SER A 85 -5.09 -10.39 9.59
C SER A 85 -5.60 -8.96 9.70
N PRO A 86 -5.16 -8.07 8.80
CA PRO A 86 -5.46 -6.65 8.84
C PRO A 86 -6.95 -6.36 8.72
N ALA A 87 -7.47 -5.46 9.55
CA ALA A 87 -8.76 -4.84 9.33
C ALA A 87 -8.64 -3.68 8.33
N LEU A 88 -9.76 -3.21 7.77
CA LEU A 88 -9.82 -1.95 7.04
C LEU A 88 -10.04 -0.80 8.02
N PHE A 89 -9.30 0.28 7.83
CA PHE A 89 -9.48 1.53 8.53
C PHE A 89 -10.12 2.54 7.58
N TYR A 90 -11.40 2.82 7.77
CA TYR A 90 -12.16 3.76 6.95
C TYR A 90 -11.87 5.19 7.40
N ASP A 91 -10.76 5.75 6.97
CA ASP A 91 -10.25 7.07 7.32
C ASP A 91 -10.84 8.20 6.46
N TYR A 92 -12.01 7.97 5.87
CA TYR A 92 -12.81 8.93 5.12
C TYR A 92 -14.16 9.12 5.80
N TYR A 93 -14.89 10.17 5.43
CA TYR A 93 -16.20 10.51 6.00
C TYR A 93 -17.13 11.14 4.96
N GLY A 94 -18.45 11.15 5.26
CA GLY A 94 -19.45 11.77 4.37
C GLY A 94 -19.87 10.92 3.17
N PHE A 95 -19.48 9.65 3.13
CA PHE A 95 -19.85 8.72 2.08
C PHE A 95 -21.06 7.86 2.45
N PRO A 96 -21.71 7.21 1.47
CA PRO A 96 -22.81 6.29 1.74
C PRO A 96 -22.42 5.14 2.68
N GLU A 97 -23.36 4.70 3.51
CA GLU A 97 -23.11 3.72 4.57
C GLU A 97 -22.46 2.41 4.09
N PHE A 98 -22.79 1.95 2.87
CA PHE A 98 -22.24 0.72 2.32
C PHE A 98 -20.72 0.77 2.13
N THR A 99 -20.15 1.96 1.94
CA THR A 99 -18.69 2.14 1.76
C THR A 99 -17.91 1.87 3.04
N TYR A 100 -18.54 1.92 4.21
CA TYR A 100 -17.97 1.56 5.52
C TYR A 100 -18.17 0.07 5.85
N LYS A 101 -18.69 -0.71 4.91
CA LYS A 101 -18.93 -2.15 5.05
C LYS A 101 -18.13 -2.96 4.03
N LEU A 102 -17.22 -2.32 3.32
CA LEU A 102 -16.31 -2.98 2.38
C LEU A 102 -15.51 -4.06 3.10
N LYS A 103 -15.22 -5.14 2.38
CA LYS A 103 -14.39 -6.23 2.88
C LYS A 103 -13.30 -6.53 1.87
N TRP A 104 -12.10 -6.60 2.35
CA TRP A 104 -10.95 -7.03 1.58
C TRP A 104 -10.04 -7.85 2.50
N PRO A 105 -10.20 -9.18 2.52
CA PRO A 105 -9.53 -10.06 3.46
C PRO A 105 -8.09 -10.37 3.03
N ALA A 106 -7.36 -9.37 2.54
CA ALA A 106 -5.95 -9.50 2.24
C ALA A 106 -5.17 -9.77 3.53
N LYS A 107 -4.23 -10.69 3.44
CA LYS A 107 -3.35 -11.01 4.56
C LYS A 107 -2.24 -9.97 4.68
N GLY A 108 -1.78 -9.77 5.90
CA GLY A 108 -0.49 -9.15 6.15
C GLY A 108 0.63 -10.17 6.04
N ASP A 109 1.86 -9.70 6.22
CA ASP A 109 3.07 -10.53 6.22
C ASP A 109 3.99 -10.05 7.35
N ALA A 110 3.91 -10.74 8.49
CA ALA A 110 4.73 -10.43 9.66
C ALA A 110 6.24 -10.64 9.38
N GLY A 111 6.59 -11.59 8.52
CA GLY A 111 7.98 -11.82 8.11
C GLY A 111 8.53 -10.64 7.31
N LEU A 112 7.78 -10.16 6.32
CA LEU A 112 8.14 -8.96 5.57
C LEU A 112 8.16 -7.72 6.47
N ALA A 113 7.22 -7.57 7.39
CA ALA A 113 7.20 -6.45 8.33
C ALA A 113 8.49 -6.39 9.17
N LEU A 114 8.95 -7.52 9.71
CA LEU A 114 10.22 -7.62 10.44
C LEU A 114 11.43 -7.35 9.54
N GLN A 115 11.38 -7.76 8.30
CA GLN A 115 12.46 -7.50 7.32
C GLN A 115 12.55 -6.00 6.99
N VAL A 116 11.41 -5.33 6.76
CA VAL A 116 11.33 -3.88 6.57
C VAL A 116 11.92 -3.16 7.78
N GLU A 117 11.52 -3.56 8.98
CA GLU A 117 12.06 -3.00 10.23
C GLU A 117 13.59 -3.14 10.30
N LYS A 118 14.11 -4.34 10.03
CA LYS A 118 15.55 -4.63 10.06
C LYS A 118 16.32 -3.76 9.07
N LEU A 119 15.84 -3.61 7.84
CA LEU A 119 16.50 -2.79 6.81
C LEU A 119 16.53 -1.31 7.22
N LEU A 120 15.44 -0.79 7.76
CA LEU A 120 15.36 0.59 8.24
C LEU A 120 16.29 0.81 9.45
N LYS A 121 16.29 -0.08 10.44
CA LYS A 121 17.20 -0.01 11.60
C LYS A 121 18.66 -0.06 11.17
N THR A 122 19.03 -0.94 10.25
CA THR A 122 20.40 -1.04 9.73
C THR A 122 20.83 0.26 9.02
N SER A 123 19.89 0.99 8.44
CA SER A 123 20.12 2.29 7.79
C SER A 123 20.06 3.47 8.77
N GLY A 124 20.00 3.20 10.09
CA GLY A 124 20.05 4.20 11.15
C GLY A 124 18.71 4.87 11.48
N PHE A 125 17.58 4.27 11.06
CA PHE A 125 16.27 4.73 11.51
C PHE A 125 15.90 4.10 12.86
N ARG A 126 15.26 4.88 13.73
CA ARG A 126 14.42 4.33 14.79
C ARG A 126 13.12 3.91 14.12
N THR A 127 12.55 2.78 14.51
CA THR A 127 11.33 2.23 13.93
C THR A 127 10.35 1.85 15.01
N ASP A 128 9.08 1.73 14.65
CA ASP A 128 8.02 1.18 15.49
C ASP A 128 7.19 0.16 14.73
N MET A 129 6.43 -0.66 15.44
CA MET A 129 5.53 -1.67 14.89
C MET A 129 4.13 -1.42 15.41
N ASP A 130 3.13 -1.53 14.54
CA ASP A 130 1.71 -1.41 14.87
C ASP A 130 0.97 -2.66 14.37
N ASP A 131 0.16 -3.28 15.22
CA ASP A 131 -0.66 -4.43 14.86
C ASP A 131 -2.18 -4.15 14.90
N LYS A 132 -2.58 -2.89 15.16
CA LYS A 132 -3.96 -2.51 15.49
C LYS A 132 -4.60 -1.55 14.50
N ARG A 133 -3.81 -0.68 13.86
CA ARG A 133 -4.32 0.43 13.04
C ARG A 133 -5.30 -0.01 11.95
N GLY A 134 -4.98 -1.00 11.17
CA GLY A 134 -5.68 -1.36 9.94
C GLY A 134 -5.15 -0.65 8.69
N TYR A 135 -5.54 -1.15 7.50
CA TYR A 135 -5.23 -0.51 6.22
C TYR A 135 -6.12 0.69 6.00
N ASP A 136 -5.54 1.88 5.82
CA ASP A 136 -6.25 3.08 5.41
C ASP A 136 -6.64 3.04 3.92
N HIS A 137 -7.49 3.99 3.47
CA HIS A 137 -7.97 3.98 2.09
C HIS A 137 -6.86 4.21 1.06
N GLY A 138 -5.78 4.88 1.42
CA GLY A 138 -4.58 5.00 0.58
C GLY A 138 -3.93 3.64 0.30
N THR A 139 -4.13 2.66 1.18
CA THR A 139 -3.69 1.28 0.98
C THR A 139 -4.78 0.42 0.39
N PHE A 140 -5.95 0.29 1.07
CA PHE A 140 -6.90 -0.74 0.66
C PHE A 140 -7.61 -0.42 -0.67
N VAL A 141 -7.90 0.85 -0.98
CA VAL A 141 -8.62 1.20 -2.21
C VAL A 141 -7.84 0.83 -3.47
N PRO A 142 -6.60 1.31 -3.68
CA PRO A 142 -5.84 0.92 -4.87
C PRO A 142 -5.50 -0.58 -4.89
N MET A 143 -5.28 -1.19 -3.73
CA MET A 143 -4.96 -2.62 -3.67
C MET A 143 -6.17 -3.52 -3.93
N MET A 144 -7.38 -3.14 -3.53
CA MET A 144 -8.61 -3.84 -3.91
C MET A 144 -8.84 -3.85 -5.42
N VAL A 145 -8.48 -2.76 -6.10
CA VAL A 145 -8.59 -2.67 -7.56
C VAL A 145 -7.50 -3.48 -8.25
N ALA A 146 -6.26 -3.38 -7.78
CA ALA A 146 -5.13 -4.07 -8.40
C ALA A 146 -5.10 -5.58 -8.10
N PHE A 147 -5.43 -5.99 -6.88
CA PHE A 147 -5.35 -7.37 -6.39
C PHE A 147 -6.67 -7.83 -5.75
N PRO A 148 -7.78 -7.89 -6.52
CA PRO A 148 -9.09 -8.24 -5.99
C PRO A 148 -9.16 -9.66 -5.42
N ASP A 149 -8.36 -10.58 -5.94
CA ASP A 149 -8.34 -12.01 -5.55
C ASP A 149 -7.61 -12.25 -4.21
N VAL A 150 -7.10 -11.19 -3.55
CA VAL A 150 -6.39 -11.22 -2.24
C VAL A 150 -5.28 -12.28 -2.12
N ASN A 151 -4.70 -12.65 -3.23
CA ASN A 151 -3.67 -13.70 -3.32
C ASN A 151 -2.24 -13.22 -3.03
N VAL A 152 -2.07 -11.92 -2.79
CA VAL A 152 -0.78 -11.29 -2.50
C VAL A 152 -0.87 -10.62 -1.13
N PRO A 153 0.00 -10.96 -0.16
CA PRO A 153 0.03 -10.29 1.13
C PRO A 153 0.52 -8.85 1.01
N VAL A 154 0.05 -7.99 1.91
CA VAL A 154 0.35 -6.56 1.92
C VAL A 154 0.90 -6.14 3.28
N VAL A 155 1.95 -5.33 3.27
CA VAL A 155 2.46 -4.62 4.44
C VAL A 155 2.33 -3.13 4.20
N GLN A 156 1.85 -2.39 5.17
CA GLN A 156 1.75 -0.94 5.12
C GLN A 156 2.86 -0.30 5.97
N LEU A 157 3.45 0.76 5.45
CA LEU A 157 4.50 1.54 6.11
C LEU A 157 4.09 3.01 6.17
N SER A 158 4.32 3.66 7.32
CA SER A 158 4.03 5.08 7.50
C SER A 158 5.05 5.98 6.81
N LEU A 159 4.62 7.21 6.51
CA LEU A 159 5.51 8.35 6.34
C LEU A 159 6.03 8.82 7.71
N ILE A 160 7.06 9.64 7.70
CA ILE A 160 7.62 10.29 8.89
C ILE A 160 7.06 11.71 8.98
N LYS A 161 6.53 12.10 10.14
CA LYS A 161 6.01 13.45 10.41
C LYS A 161 7.02 14.52 10.01
N GLY A 162 6.50 15.60 9.42
CA GLY A 162 7.30 16.70 8.86
C GLY A 162 7.80 16.46 7.45
N LEU A 163 7.58 15.27 6.87
CA LEU A 163 7.70 14.94 5.45
C LEU A 163 9.03 15.40 4.80
N ASN A 164 10.14 15.39 5.55
CA ASN A 164 11.43 15.78 5.01
C ASN A 164 11.84 14.90 3.82
N PRO A 165 12.02 15.46 2.60
CA PRO A 165 12.26 14.66 1.40
C PRO A 165 13.55 13.84 1.46
N GLN A 166 14.63 14.39 2.02
CA GLN A 166 15.92 13.70 2.11
C GLN A 166 15.84 12.47 3.02
N THR A 167 15.08 12.58 4.11
CA THR A 167 14.82 11.46 5.02
C THR A 167 14.04 10.36 4.31
N HIS A 168 13.00 10.69 3.55
CA HIS A 168 12.20 9.71 2.80
C HIS A 168 12.98 9.08 1.64
N ILE A 169 13.85 9.84 0.96
CA ILE A 169 14.76 9.29 -0.05
C ILE A 169 15.72 8.26 0.61
N LYS A 170 16.27 8.57 1.80
CA LYS A 170 17.11 7.64 2.55
C LYS A 170 16.33 6.38 2.95
N MET A 171 15.08 6.55 3.39
CA MET A 171 14.17 5.43 3.72
C MET A 171 13.93 4.54 2.50
N GLY A 172 13.61 5.12 1.34
CA GLY A 172 13.42 4.38 0.10
C GLY A 172 14.66 3.62 -0.35
N LYS A 173 15.85 4.21 -0.20
CA LYS A 173 17.13 3.52 -0.48
C LYS A 173 17.36 2.32 0.45
N ALA A 174 16.99 2.43 1.73
CA ALA A 174 17.10 1.33 2.67
C ALA A 174 16.22 0.13 2.30
N LEU A 175 15.07 0.39 1.67
CA LEU A 175 14.10 -0.64 1.26
C LEU A 175 14.39 -1.24 -0.12
N GLU A 176 15.36 -0.71 -0.85
CA GLU A 176 15.71 -1.17 -2.21
C GLU A 176 15.95 -2.68 -2.33
N PRO A 177 16.63 -3.37 -1.39
CA PRO A 177 16.89 -4.80 -1.47
C PRO A 177 15.62 -5.65 -1.64
N LEU A 178 14.49 -5.25 -1.04
CA LEU A 178 13.21 -5.96 -1.12
C LEU A 178 12.73 -6.18 -2.56
N ARG A 179 13.09 -5.27 -3.48
CA ARG A 179 12.72 -5.34 -4.89
C ARG A 179 13.33 -6.54 -5.61
N LYS A 180 14.45 -7.08 -5.14
CA LYS A 180 15.06 -8.31 -5.64
C LYS A 180 14.46 -9.58 -5.01
N GLU A 181 13.71 -9.41 -3.93
CA GLU A 181 13.09 -10.49 -3.18
C GLU A 181 11.61 -10.70 -3.55
N GLY A 182 11.18 -10.09 -4.66
CA GLY A 182 9.80 -10.22 -5.14
C GLY A 182 8.80 -9.33 -4.40
N VAL A 183 9.26 -8.29 -3.70
CA VAL A 183 8.37 -7.31 -3.06
C VAL A 183 8.16 -6.12 -4.00
N LEU A 184 6.90 -5.87 -4.36
CA LEU A 184 6.50 -4.69 -5.11
C LEU A 184 6.33 -3.52 -4.15
N ILE A 185 7.10 -2.45 -4.34
CA ILE A 185 7.01 -1.24 -3.50
C ILE A 185 6.11 -0.22 -4.19
N ILE A 186 5.09 0.24 -3.47
CA ILE A 186 4.11 1.21 -3.95
C ILE A 186 4.02 2.39 -2.97
N GLY A 187 4.40 3.58 -3.42
CA GLY A 187 4.02 4.84 -2.79
C GLY A 187 2.60 5.20 -3.23
N SER A 188 1.68 5.30 -2.29
CA SER A 188 0.27 5.62 -2.55
C SER A 188 -0.05 7.01 -2.03
N GLY A 189 -0.33 7.95 -2.94
CA GLY A 189 -0.56 9.34 -2.61
C GLY A 189 -1.12 10.11 -3.80
N MET A 190 -1.12 11.42 -3.68
CA MET A 190 -1.44 12.33 -4.78
C MET A 190 -0.34 13.38 -4.90
N SER A 191 0.02 13.74 -6.13
CA SER A 191 1.03 14.78 -6.39
C SER A 191 0.55 16.19 -6.00
N TYR A 192 -0.76 16.38 -5.91
CA TYR A 192 -1.41 17.60 -5.43
C TYR A 192 -2.53 17.21 -4.47
N HIS A 193 -2.47 17.69 -3.22
CA HIS A 193 -3.47 17.42 -2.18
C HIS A 193 -3.83 18.68 -1.40
N ASN A 194 -4.05 19.80 -2.11
CA ASN A 194 -4.56 21.00 -1.48
C ASN A 194 -6.09 21.03 -1.55
N MET A 195 -6.74 20.57 -0.47
CA MET A 195 -8.20 20.49 -0.40
C MET A 195 -8.88 21.85 -0.55
N GLN A 196 -8.26 22.95 -0.10
CA GLN A 196 -8.79 24.30 -0.31
C GLN A 196 -8.77 24.69 -1.79
N GLY A 197 -7.73 24.28 -2.53
CA GLY A 197 -7.66 24.48 -3.96
C GLY A 197 -8.70 23.66 -4.75
N PHE A 198 -8.99 22.44 -4.34
CA PHE A 198 -10.05 21.64 -4.95
C PHE A 198 -11.45 22.19 -4.74
N MET A 199 -11.69 22.90 -3.61
CA MET A 199 -12.99 23.45 -3.25
C MET A 199 -13.17 24.92 -3.70
N SER A 200 -12.16 25.53 -4.30
CA SER A 200 -12.26 26.91 -4.80
C SER A 200 -12.74 26.92 -6.25
N GLU A 201 -13.83 27.65 -6.54
CA GLU A 201 -14.35 27.88 -7.90
C GLU A 201 -13.41 28.71 -8.78
N SER A 202 -12.21 29.07 -8.31
CA SER A 202 -11.28 30.00 -8.96
C SER A 202 -10.20 29.33 -9.83
N LEU A 203 -10.39 28.09 -10.25
CA LEU A 203 -9.51 27.38 -11.18
C LEU A 203 -10.12 27.27 -12.61
N THR A 204 -10.93 28.25 -13.00
CA THR A 204 -11.35 28.43 -14.40
C THR A 204 -10.43 29.37 -15.14
#